data_2698940f404d9220b4775edff402db6a
#
_entry.id   2698940f404d9220b4775edff402db6a
#
_cell.length_a   1.000
_cell.length_b   1.000
_cell.length_c   1.000
_cell.angle_alpha   90.00
_cell.angle_beta   90.00
_cell.angle_gamma   90.00
#
_symmetry.space_group_name_H-M   'P 1'
#
loop_
_entity.id
_entity.type
_entity.pdbx_description
1 polymer ?
#
loop_
_entity_poly.entity_id
_entity_poly.type
_entity_poly.pdbx_seq_one_letter_code
_entity_poly.pdbx_strand_id
1 'polypeptide(L)'
;MSPGVLTSALPDSPERSLGGPPAPGQSPVIPIPYGNAAYVLLVALAYYAGTRVGFVLTRGDTPISFFWPPNAIVLAALLLAPVNLWWKILLALIPVHFLAQLPTGVPVGTATGWLLGNVSEAVLGAALLVGPARRGTLFHSLDGVTRFLVCGFILAPLITSFLDAAIVVETNWGRNYWVLWTTRGLSNMLAELTIVPLIVGVATGGRSWMKRASGGTLVEAVLLTTAVVVVSVSILEMEHPSSTDLPALIYLPLPLLLWASMRFGPAGLSASLLTISVVAIHAVMHGRGPFIGTSVAASVLSMQIFLCMMGVPLLILTAVAAERRRDAQAIRELTRRIIDAQERERQHIARELHDGVAQNLALAELELDRIVDQAPSQVIGGLLHRVRDQLTMVSQSLWEISHGLYPSNLQYLGLVLGLTRLCSDLGEESQINIQCEVEGIPDHLPPDVSLCLFRVTEEALQNVVQHSQARNASVRLYATADRLRLRIGDDGAGFQSPATAKGLGFASIRERLNAMNGDIEIHSAPGRGTTLEAWVPFRSPALHRDSGPGSSGLIMAARNRVRALRGERDQAGR
;
A
#
# COMPACT_ATOMS: atom_id res chain seq x y z
N MET A 1 61.87 -21.92 2.61
CA MET A 1 61.77 -20.70 3.43
C MET A 1 60.76 -19.80 2.73
N SER A 2 59.50 -19.84 3.18
CA SER A 2 58.39 -18.98 2.67
C SER A 2 58.20 -17.80 3.58
N PRO A 3 57.91 -16.60 3.10
CA PRO A 3 57.52 -15.47 3.93
C PRO A 3 56.00 -15.46 4.15
N GLY A 4 55.57 -15.37 5.41
CA GLY A 4 54.19 -15.29 5.83
C GLY A 4 53.55 -13.93 5.53
N VAL A 5 52.34 -13.97 5.08
CA VAL A 5 51.46 -12.81 4.89
C VAL A 5 50.66 -12.59 6.18
N LEU A 6 50.90 -11.44 6.81
CA LEU A 6 50.10 -10.92 7.93
C LEU A 6 48.82 -10.29 7.37
N THR A 7 47.69 -10.94 7.55
CA THR A 7 46.36 -10.34 7.37
C THR A 7 45.92 -9.68 8.68
N SER A 8 45.91 -8.37 8.70
CA SER A 8 45.29 -7.58 9.79
C SER A 8 43.77 -7.59 9.62
N ALA A 9 43.08 -8.18 10.60
CA ALA A 9 41.64 -8.15 10.72
C ALA A 9 41.19 -6.74 11.13
N LEU A 10 40.35 -6.11 10.32
CA LEU A 10 39.55 -4.95 10.69
C LEU A 10 38.33 -5.40 11.53
N PRO A 11 37.90 -4.65 12.55
CA PRO A 11 36.77 -5.03 13.38
C PRO A 11 35.44 -4.87 12.62
N ASP A 12 34.61 -5.93 12.69
CA ASP A 12 33.25 -5.96 12.16
C ASP A 12 32.39 -4.83 12.73
N SER A 13 31.92 -3.98 11.84
CA SER A 13 30.85 -3.02 12.13
C SER A 13 29.52 -3.80 12.26
N PRO A 14 28.64 -3.50 13.22
CA PRO A 14 27.35 -4.16 13.30
C PRO A 14 26.44 -3.67 12.16
N GLU A 15 26.37 -4.43 11.07
CA GLU A 15 25.34 -4.29 10.07
C GLU A 15 23.97 -4.48 10.73
N ARG A 16 23.23 -3.39 10.93
CA ARG A 16 21.78 -3.46 11.17
C ARG A 16 21.15 -4.07 9.94
N SER A 17 20.80 -5.34 10.00
CA SER A 17 20.00 -6.04 9.01
C SER A 17 18.64 -5.34 8.88
N LEU A 18 18.53 -4.42 7.93
CA LEU A 18 17.26 -4.01 7.37
C LEU A 18 16.68 -5.26 6.69
N GLY A 19 15.62 -5.83 7.29
CA GLY A 19 14.96 -7.04 6.82
C GLY A 19 14.60 -6.92 5.34
N GLY A 20 15.42 -7.54 4.49
CA GLY A 20 15.11 -7.79 3.09
C GLY A 20 13.85 -8.66 2.97
N PRO A 21 13.16 -8.64 1.82
CA PRO A 21 12.03 -9.53 1.59
C PRO A 21 12.48 -10.99 1.80
N PRO A 22 11.62 -11.84 2.44
CA PRO A 22 11.99 -13.22 2.71
C PRO A 22 12.34 -13.93 1.40
N ALA A 23 13.40 -14.73 1.43
CA ALA A 23 13.87 -15.50 0.28
C ALA A 23 12.74 -16.35 -0.30
N PRO A 24 12.66 -16.53 -1.64
CA PRO A 24 11.63 -17.36 -2.26
C PRO A 24 11.77 -18.81 -1.76
N GLY A 25 10.81 -19.23 -0.90
CA GLY A 25 10.77 -20.56 -0.28
C GLY A 25 10.48 -20.58 1.22
N GLN A 26 10.62 -19.50 1.94
CA GLN A 26 10.18 -19.41 3.32
C GLN A 26 8.71 -18.95 3.37
N SER A 27 7.79 -19.92 3.44
CA SER A 27 6.39 -19.65 3.75
C SER A 27 6.32 -18.93 5.10
N PRO A 28 5.66 -17.78 5.24
CA PRO A 28 5.42 -17.19 6.54
C PRO A 28 4.56 -18.17 7.34
N VAL A 29 5.17 -18.92 8.22
CA VAL A 29 4.43 -19.71 9.21
C VAL A 29 3.69 -18.68 10.05
N ILE A 30 2.36 -18.65 9.94
CA ILE A 30 1.52 -17.81 10.81
C ILE A 30 1.82 -18.31 12.23
N PRO A 31 2.46 -17.52 13.10
CA PRO A 31 2.76 -17.97 14.44
C PRO A 31 1.44 -18.20 15.15
N ILE A 32 1.15 -19.47 15.50
CA ILE A 32 0.00 -19.82 16.33
C ILE A 32 0.25 -19.11 17.67
N PRO A 33 -0.59 -18.15 18.07
CA PRO A 33 -0.35 -17.32 19.28
C PRO A 33 -0.43 -18.11 20.59
N TYR A 34 -0.80 -19.39 20.53
CA TYR A 34 -0.97 -20.32 21.63
C TYR A 34 -0.15 -21.59 21.35
N GLY A 35 0.29 -22.30 22.39
CA GLY A 35 0.91 -23.62 22.20
C GLY A 35 -0.06 -24.57 21.46
N ASN A 36 0.47 -25.55 20.75
CA ASN A 36 -0.32 -26.45 19.89
C ASN A 36 -1.53 -27.09 20.62
N ALA A 37 -1.38 -27.44 21.91
CA ALA A 37 -2.47 -28.02 22.71
C ALA A 37 -3.60 -27.02 22.98
N ALA A 38 -3.27 -25.76 23.31
CA ALA A 38 -4.25 -24.72 23.54
C ALA A 38 -5.00 -24.35 22.25
N TYR A 39 -4.34 -24.39 21.11
CA TYR A 39 -4.98 -24.19 19.81
C TYR A 39 -5.98 -25.29 19.48
N VAL A 40 -5.60 -26.57 19.65
CA VAL A 40 -6.48 -27.74 19.45
C VAL A 40 -7.71 -27.64 20.36
N LEU A 41 -7.51 -27.29 21.65
CA LEU A 41 -8.61 -27.10 22.59
C LEU A 41 -9.53 -25.95 22.17
N LEU A 42 -8.99 -24.82 21.74
CA LEU A 42 -9.77 -23.69 21.24
C LEU A 42 -10.65 -24.09 20.05
N VAL A 43 -10.09 -24.82 19.08
CA VAL A 43 -10.82 -25.32 17.91
C VAL A 43 -11.92 -26.29 18.33
N ALA A 44 -11.64 -27.21 19.25
CA ALA A 44 -12.63 -28.16 19.77
C ALA A 44 -13.79 -27.46 20.47
N LEU A 45 -13.53 -26.45 21.31
CA LEU A 45 -14.54 -25.63 21.97
C LEU A 45 -15.35 -24.81 20.95
N ALA A 46 -14.71 -24.22 19.96
CA ALA A 46 -15.40 -23.48 18.90
C ALA A 46 -16.28 -24.39 18.05
N TYR A 47 -15.81 -25.61 17.74
CA TYR A 47 -16.60 -26.63 17.05
C TYR A 47 -17.83 -27.03 17.86
N TYR A 48 -17.68 -27.30 19.17
CA TYR A 48 -18.79 -27.59 20.08
C TYR A 48 -19.83 -26.47 20.07
N ALA A 49 -19.39 -25.24 20.30
CA ALA A 49 -20.26 -24.08 20.30
C ALA A 49 -20.97 -23.89 18.95
N GLY A 50 -20.24 -24.03 17.82
CA GLY A 50 -20.80 -23.98 16.48
C GLY A 50 -21.85 -25.05 16.23
N THR A 51 -21.63 -26.28 16.70
CA THR A 51 -22.59 -27.39 16.60
C THR A 51 -23.85 -27.07 17.42
N ARG A 52 -23.72 -26.55 18.64
CA ARG A 52 -24.86 -26.15 19.48
C ARG A 52 -25.66 -25.03 18.83
N VAL A 53 -24.99 -24.03 18.25
CA VAL A 53 -25.65 -22.96 17.48
C VAL A 53 -26.39 -23.56 16.27
N GLY A 54 -25.75 -24.46 15.50
CA GLY A 54 -26.39 -25.13 14.37
C GLY A 54 -27.69 -25.84 14.76
N PHE A 55 -27.73 -26.52 15.90
CA PHE A 55 -28.96 -27.17 16.42
C PHE A 55 -30.04 -26.17 16.84
N VAL A 56 -29.67 -25.06 17.49
CA VAL A 56 -30.64 -24.00 17.84
C VAL A 56 -31.27 -23.40 16.59
N LEU A 57 -30.54 -23.35 15.48
CA LEU A 57 -30.99 -22.86 14.19
C LEU A 57 -31.65 -23.97 13.31
N THR A 58 -32.09 -25.06 13.94
CA THR A 58 -32.84 -26.16 13.28
C THR A 58 -34.30 -26.12 13.75
N ARG A 59 -35.25 -26.15 12.86
CA ARG A 59 -36.68 -26.17 13.21
C ARG A 59 -37.19 -27.60 13.35
N GLY A 60 -38.01 -27.86 14.38
CA GLY A 60 -38.34 -29.15 14.94
C GLY A 60 -38.91 -30.25 13.99
N ASP A 61 -39.49 -29.90 12.85
CA ASP A 61 -40.12 -30.86 11.92
C ASP A 61 -39.22 -31.30 10.76
N THR A 62 -38.04 -30.69 10.62
CA THR A 62 -37.07 -31.01 9.56
C THR A 62 -35.66 -31.06 10.13
N PRO A 63 -34.84 -32.09 9.83
CA PRO A 63 -33.44 -32.18 10.32
C PRO A 63 -32.51 -31.25 9.52
N ILE A 64 -32.97 -30.05 9.20
CA ILE A 64 -32.27 -29.07 8.37
C ILE A 64 -31.88 -27.89 9.24
N SER A 65 -30.59 -27.69 9.40
CA SER A 65 -30.06 -26.45 9.98
C SER A 65 -30.04 -25.37 8.91
N PHE A 66 -30.47 -24.16 9.27
CA PHE A 66 -30.46 -22.98 8.38
C PHE A 66 -29.03 -22.45 8.16
N PHE A 67 -28.12 -22.78 9.09
CA PHE A 67 -26.74 -22.34 9.10
C PHE A 67 -25.91 -23.34 9.90
N TRP A 68 -24.80 -23.85 9.31
CA TRP A 68 -23.98 -24.88 9.93
C TRP A 68 -22.54 -24.43 10.15
N PRO A 69 -22.21 -23.76 11.25
CA PRO A 69 -20.89 -23.19 11.55
C PRO A 69 -19.73 -24.19 11.66
N PRO A 70 -19.93 -25.45 12.13
CA PRO A 70 -18.82 -26.35 12.46
C PRO A 70 -17.82 -26.57 11.32
N ASN A 71 -18.28 -26.77 10.09
CA ASN A 71 -17.42 -27.07 8.94
C ASN A 71 -16.52 -25.86 8.61
N ALA A 72 -17.11 -24.69 8.59
CA ALA A 72 -16.37 -23.43 8.34
C ALA A 72 -15.33 -23.13 9.44
N ILE A 73 -15.65 -23.45 10.70
CA ILE A 73 -14.70 -23.30 11.82
C ILE A 73 -13.51 -24.25 11.63
N VAL A 74 -13.77 -25.52 11.29
CA VAL A 74 -12.69 -26.51 11.09
C VAL A 74 -11.88 -26.15 9.85
N LEU A 75 -12.52 -25.80 8.73
CA LEU A 75 -11.81 -25.34 7.53
C LEU A 75 -10.87 -24.16 7.85
N ALA A 76 -11.38 -23.13 8.49
CA ALA A 76 -10.55 -21.99 8.89
C ALA A 76 -9.40 -22.39 9.82
N ALA A 77 -9.66 -23.28 10.78
CA ALA A 77 -8.64 -23.78 11.69
C ALA A 77 -7.54 -24.59 10.97
N LEU A 78 -7.90 -25.44 10.01
CA LEU A 78 -6.92 -26.19 9.21
C LEU A 78 -6.09 -25.27 8.31
N LEU A 79 -6.69 -24.24 7.72
CA LEU A 79 -5.98 -23.24 6.90
C LEU A 79 -4.95 -22.43 7.71
N LEU A 80 -5.23 -22.17 8.98
CA LEU A 80 -4.33 -21.44 9.87
C LEU A 80 -3.27 -22.34 10.52
N ALA A 81 -3.53 -23.64 10.61
CA ALA A 81 -2.63 -24.60 11.26
C ALA A 81 -1.58 -25.18 10.29
N PRO A 82 -0.39 -25.53 10.76
CA PRO A 82 0.54 -26.35 9.99
C PRO A 82 -0.03 -27.76 9.78
N VAL A 83 0.24 -28.38 8.61
CA VAL A 83 -0.36 -29.67 8.22
C VAL A 83 -0.10 -30.79 9.24
N ASN A 84 1.07 -30.77 9.89
CA ASN A 84 1.40 -31.75 10.94
C ASN A 84 0.52 -31.64 12.20
N LEU A 85 -0.26 -30.57 12.36
CA LEU A 85 -1.20 -30.41 13.47
C LEU A 85 -2.63 -30.87 13.11
N TRP A 86 -2.95 -31.04 11.82
CA TRP A 86 -4.30 -31.36 11.36
C TRP A 86 -4.85 -32.63 12.02
N TRP A 87 -4.06 -33.71 12.07
CA TRP A 87 -4.51 -34.96 12.68
C TRP A 87 -4.91 -34.82 14.16
N LYS A 88 -4.21 -33.94 14.92
CA LYS A 88 -4.55 -33.67 16.32
C LYS A 88 -5.85 -32.91 16.46
N ILE A 89 -6.07 -31.93 15.57
CA ILE A 89 -7.34 -31.19 15.51
C ILE A 89 -8.47 -32.20 15.20
N LEU A 90 -8.35 -32.97 14.13
CA LEU A 90 -9.39 -33.90 13.70
C LEU A 90 -9.69 -34.99 14.76
N LEU A 91 -8.65 -35.51 15.43
CA LEU A 91 -8.83 -36.46 16.52
C LEU A 91 -9.59 -35.86 17.71
N ALA A 92 -9.31 -34.60 18.05
CA ALA A 92 -10.01 -33.90 19.14
C ALA A 92 -11.49 -33.61 18.82
N LEU A 93 -11.86 -33.53 17.55
CA LEU A 93 -13.26 -33.32 17.17
C LEU A 93 -14.13 -34.55 17.45
N ILE A 94 -13.60 -35.78 17.45
CA ILE A 94 -14.38 -37.00 17.60
C ILE A 94 -15.21 -36.98 18.90
N PRO A 95 -14.62 -36.90 20.12
CA PRO A 95 -15.40 -36.89 21.34
C PRO A 95 -16.31 -35.66 21.45
N VAL A 96 -15.88 -34.51 20.95
CA VAL A 96 -16.65 -33.27 20.99
C VAL A 96 -17.88 -33.34 20.10
N HIS A 97 -17.79 -33.97 18.94
CA HIS A 97 -18.90 -34.16 18.02
C HIS A 97 -20.01 -35.00 18.67
N PHE A 98 -19.66 -36.16 19.23
CA PHE A 98 -20.64 -37.00 19.90
C PHE A 98 -21.24 -36.35 21.15
N LEU A 99 -20.41 -35.66 21.94
CA LEU A 99 -20.88 -34.89 23.11
C LEU A 99 -21.91 -33.81 22.71
N ALA A 100 -21.74 -33.18 21.54
CA ALA A 100 -22.65 -32.13 21.08
C ALA A 100 -23.97 -32.71 20.49
N GLN A 101 -23.93 -33.90 19.87
CA GLN A 101 -25.04 -34.44 19.08
C GLN A 101 -25.90 -35.49 19.80
N LEU A 102 -25.30 -36.42 20.55
CA LEU A 102 -26.07 -37.50 21.19
C LEU A 102 -27.15 -36.98 22.16
N PRO A 103 -26.94 -35.91 22.95
CA PRO A 103 -27.98 -35.38 23.83
C PRO A 103 -29.21 -34.80 23.08
N THR A 104 -29.12 -34.58 21.75
CA THR A 104 -30.22 -34.07 20.93
C THR A 104 -31.09 -35.19 20.34
N GLY A 105 -30.82 -36.45 20.65
CA GLY A 105 -31.56 -37.61 20.19
C GLY A 105 -31.16 -38.11 18.80
N VAL A 106 -30.07 -37.57 18.22
CA VAL A 106 -29.54 -38.04 16.91
C VAL A 106 -29.06 -39.48 17.04
N PRO A 107 -29.45 -40.41 16.14
CA PRO A 107 -28.94 -41.77 16.13
C PRO A 107 -27.42 -41.82 15.95
N VAL A 108 -26.76 -42.77 16.63
CA VAL A 108 -25.29 -42.88 16.58
C VAL A 108 -24.76 -43.05 15.15
N GLY A 109 -25.46 -43.81 14.30
CA GLY A 109 -25.13 -43.98 12.87
C GLY A 109 -25.16 -42.66 12.11
N THR A 110 -26.21 -41.86 12.31
CA THR A 110 -26.34 -40.51 11.69
C THR A 110 -25.23 -39.57 12.20
N ALA A 111 -25.00 -39.57 13.51
CA ALA A 111 -23.91 -38.73 14.08
C ALA A 111 -22.53 -39.12 13.54
N THR A 112 -22.26 -40.42 13.38
CA THR A 112 -21.00 -40.91 12.78
C THR A 112 -20.87 -40.47 11.32
N GLY A 113 -21.95 -40.57 10.56
CA GLY A 113 -21.98 -40.12 9.17
C GLY A 113 -21.74 -38.62 9.04
N TRP A 114 -22.36 -37.80 9.89
CA TRP A 114 -22.14 -36.36 9.90
C TRP A 114 -20.72 -35.98 10.34
N LEU A 115 -20.09 -36.73 11.24
CA LEU A 115 -18.67 -36.53 11.56
C LEU A 115 -17.79 -36.75 10.32
N LEU A 116 -18.04 -37.84 9.58
CA LEU A 116 -17.29 -38.16 8.36
C LEU A 116 -17.50 -37.08 7.29
N GLY A 117 -18.75 -36.64 7.08
CA GLY A 117 -19.08 -35.55 6.17
C GLY A 117 -18.38 -34.24 6.52
N ASN A 118 -18.54 -33.80 7.76
CA ASN A 118 -17.92 -32.55 8.24
C ASN A 118 -16.38 -32.56 8.14
N VAL A 119 -15.75 -33.67 8.52
CA VAL A 119 -14.28 -33.82 8.43
C VAL A 119 -13.84 -33.87 6.97
N SER A 120 -14.55 -34.61 6.12
CA SER A 120 -14.21 -34.70 4.68
C SER A 120 -14.31 -33.36 3.99
N GLU A 121 -15.35 -32.58 4.27
CA GLU A 121 -15.56 -31.24 3.73
C GLU A 121 -14.41 -30.31 4.12
N ALA A 122 -14.12 -30.21 5.41
CA ALA A 122 -13.06 -29.33 5.90
C ALA A 122 -11.68 -29.73 5.39
N VAL A 123 -11.37 -31.04 5.33
CA VAL A 123 -10.07 -31.54 4.82
C VAL A 123 -9.95 -31.32 3.32
N LEU A 124 -10.99 -31.59 2.54
CA LEU A 124 -11.00 -31.37 1.09
C LEU A 124 -10.79 -29.88 0.79
N GLY A 125 -11.57 -29.00 1.41
CA GLY A 125 -11.41 -27.55 1.27
C GLY A 125 -10.01 -27.07 1.68
N ALA A 126 -9.51 -27.51 2.85
CA ALA A 126 -8.20 -27.10 3.35
C ALA A 126 -7.07 -27.61 2.44
N ALA A 127 -7.11 -28.84 1.95
CA ALA A 127 -6.08 -29.40 1.08
C ALA A 127 -5.92 -28.61 -0.21
N LEU A 128 -7.03 -28.16 -0.80
CA LEU A 128 -7.06 -27.36 -2.03
C LEU A 128 -6.66 -25.90 -1.79
N LEU A 129 -6.84 -25.36 -0.59
CA LEU A 129 -6.66 -23.93 -0.26
C LEU A 129 -5.40 -23.62 0.55
N VAL A 130 -4.71 -24.65 1.10
CA VAL A 130 -3.55 -24.43 2.00
C VAL A 130 -2.41 -23.65 1.33
N GLY A 131 -2.20 -23.80 0.03
CA GLY A 131 -1.18 -23.08 -0.72
C GLY A 131 -1.40 -21.57 -0.73
N PRO A 132 -2.53 -21.06 -1.22
CA PRO A 132 -2.88 -19.64 -1.15
C PRO A 132 -2.97 -19.10 0.28
N ALA A 133 -3.51 -19.88 1.22
CA ALA A 133 -3.61 -19.47 2.62
C ALA A 133 -2.23 -19.21 3.25
N ARG A 134 -1.25 -20.10 3.02
CA ARG A 134 0.13 -19.94 3.53
C ARG A 134 0.86 -18.77 2.91
N ARG A 135 0.57 -18.43 1.65
CA ARG A 135 1.13 -17.24 1.00
C ARG A 135 0.49 -15.94 1.47
N GLY A 136 -0.56 -16.00 2.30
CA GLY A 136 -1.31 -14.82 2.74
C GLY A 136 -2.11 -14.14 1.63
N THR A 137 -2.35 -14.85 0.52
CA THR A 137 -3.04 -14.30 -0.66
C THR A 137 -4.49 -14.73 -0.76
N LEU A 138 -4.96 -15.68 0.06
CA LEU A 138 -6.26 -16.34 -0.07
C LEU A 138 -7.43 -15.34 -0.24
N PHE A 139 -7.52 -14.31 0.60
CA PHE A 139 -8.58 -13.30 0.54
C PHE A 139 -8.09 -11.92 0.07
N HIS A 140 -6.87 -11.85 -0.44
CA HIS A 140 -6.24 -10.60 -0.84
C HIS A 140 -5.80 -10.57 -2.32
N SER A 141 -6.12 -11.61 -3.08
CA SER A 141 -5.91 -11.69 -4.52
C SER A 141 -7.13 -12.31 -5.18
N LEU A 142 -7.35 -11.96 -6.44
CA LEU A 142 -8.46 -12.52 -7.22
C LEU A 142 -8.32 -14.05 -7.40
N ASP A 143 -7.10 -14.55 -7.66
CA ASP A 143 -6.80 -15.99 -7.75
C ASP A 143 -7.15 -16.72 -6.43
N GLY A 144 -6.74 -16.16 -5.28
CA GLY A 144 -7.03 -16.75 -3.98
C GLY A 144 -8.53 -16.82 -3.68
N VAL A 145 -9.26 -15.73 -3.91
CA VAL A 145 -10.73 -15.70 -3.71
C VAL A 145 -11.44 -16.62 -4.69
N THR A 146 -11.02 -16.67 -5.96
CA THR A 146 -11.60 -17.59 -6.95
C THR A 146 -11.41 -19.04 -6.52
N ARG A 147 -10.21 -19.43 -6.07
CA ARG A 147 -9.98 -20.77 -5.52
C ARG A 147 -10.82 -21.07 -4.30
N PHE A 148 -10.95 -20.10 -3.37
CA PHE A 148 -11.84 -20.25 -2.22
C PHE A 148 -13.28 -20.47 -2.64
N LEU A 149 -13.81 -19.66 -3.57
CA LEU A 149 -15.17 -19.77 -4.05
C LEU A 149 -15.42 -21.09 -4.80
N VAL A 150 -14.48 -21.56 -5.60
CA VAL A 150 -14.63 -22.81 -6.33
C VAL A 150 -14.44 -24.02 -5.40
N CYS A 151 -13.34 -24.07 -4.65
CA CYS A 151 -12.95 -25.28 -3.92
C CYS A 151 -13.56 -25.37 -2.51
N GLY A 152 -13.54 -24.27 -1.75
CA GLY A 152 -14.04 -24.23 -0.38
C GLY A 152 -15.55 -23.99 -0.33
N PHE A 153 -16.02 -22.96 -1.04
CA PHE A 153 -17.41 -22.54 -0.96
C PHE A 153 -18.36 -23.40 -1.81
N ILE A 154 -17.96 -23.87 -3.00
CA ILE A 154 -18.85 -24.66 -3.89
C ILE A 154 -18.55 -26.16 -3.81
N LEU A 155 -17.35 -26.60 -4.23
CA LEU A 155 -17.07 -28.01 -4.45
C LEU A 155 -17.12 -28.84 -3.17
N ALA A 156 -16.46 -28.39 -2.10
CA ALA A 156 -16.39 -29.15 -0.86
C ALA A 156 -17.80 -29.36 -0.25
N PRO A 157 -18.60 -28.29 0.03
CA PRO A 157 -19.95 -28.46 0.55
C PRO A 157 -20.88 -29.24 -0.38
N LEU A 158 -20.80 -29.01 -1.71
CA LEU A 158 -21.69 -29.67 -2.67
C LEU A 158 -21.45 -31.19 -2.72
N ILE A 159 -20.19 -31.63 -2.77
CA ILE A 159 -19.81 -33.03 -2.84
C ILE A 159 -20.17 -33.76 -1.54
N THR A 160 -19.82 -33.18 -0.39
CA THR A 160 -20.05 -33.84 0.91
C THR A 160 -21.50 -33.88 1.30
N SER A 161 -22.32 -32.90 0.88
CA SER A 161 -23.77 -32.91 1.10
C SER A 161 -24.51 -34.06 0.43
N PHE A 162 -23.97 -34.66 -0.66
CA PHE A 162 -24.53 -35.87 -1.25
C PHE A 162 -24.48 -37.04 -0.26
N LEU A 163 -23.33 -37.23 0.37
CA LEU A 163 -23.16 -38.29 1.39
C LEU A 163 -24.03 -38.01 2.60
N ASP A 164 -24.03 -36.78 3.09
CA ASP A 164 -24.81 -36.37 4.26
C ASP A 164 -26.33 -36.59 4.03
N ALA A 165 -26.85 -36.19 2.88
CA ALA A 165 -28.26 -36.42 2.54
C ALA A 165 -28.61 -37.92 2.44
N ALA A 166 -27.71 -38.73 1.87
CA ALA A 166 -27.89 -40.18 1.80
C ALA A 166 -27.97 -40.81 3.20
N ILE A 167 -27.07 -40.46 4.10
CA ILE A 167 -27.02 -40.95 5.48
C ILE A 167 -28.31 -40.58 6.23
N VAL A 168 -28.79 -39.34 6.10
CA VAL A 168 -30.01 -38.88 6.76
C VAL A 168 -31.24 -39.64 6.28
N VAL A 169 -31.32 -39.93 5.01
CA VAL A 169 -32.43 -40.71 4.43
C VAL A 169 -32.33 -42.19 4.87
N GLU A 170 -31.15 -42.80 4.77
CA GLU A 170 -30.94 -44.20 5.13
C GLU A 170 -31.21 -44.48 6.62
N THR A 171 -30.87 -43.53 7.48
CA THR A 171 -31.13 -43.62 8.93
C THR A 171 -32.54 -43.21 9.32
N ASN A 172 -33.44 -42.98 8.36
CA ASN A 172 -34.82 -42.53 8.56
C ASN A 172 -34.98 -41.24 9.38
N TRP A 173 -33.91 -40.39 9.40
CA TRP A 173 -33.94 -39.10 10.07
C TRP A 173 -34.55 -38.00 9.18
N GLY A 174 -34.66 -38.20 7.86
CA GLY A 174 -35.31 -37.33 6.89
C GLY A 174 -35.84 -38.14 5.69
N ARG A 175 -36.79 -37.56 4.90
CA ARG A 175 -37.48 -38.29 3.83
C ARG A 175 -37.14 -37.83 2.41
N ASN A 176 -36.82 -36.54 2.20
CA ASN A 176 -36.62 -36.01 0.86
C ASN A 176 -35.12 -35.72 0.62
N TYR A 177 -34.48 -36.63 -0.12
CA TYR A 177 -33.05 -36.56 -0.43
C TYR A 177 -32.63 -35.21 -1.06
N TRP A 178 -33.33 -34.76 -2.09
CA TRP A 178 -32.94 -33.56 -2.83
C TRP A 178 -33.14 -32.27 -2.02
N VAL A 179 -34.18 -32.20 -1.22
CA VAL A 179 -34.38 -31.07 -0.30
C VAL A 179 -33.28 -31.03 0.76
N LEU A 180 -32.92 -32.20 1.31
CA LEU A 180 -31.84 -32.33 2.29
C LEU A 180 -30.50 -31.92 1.67
N TRP A 181 -30.19 -32.43 0.47
CA TRP A 181 -28.95 -32.10 -0.23
C TRP A 181 -28.82 -30.60 -0.51
N THR A 182 -29.84 -29.98 -1.11
CA THR A 182 -29.79 -28.54 -1.46
C THR A 182 -29.71 -27.66 -0.23
N THR A 183 -30.50 -27.89 0.80
CA THR A 183 -30.52 -27.05 2.01
C THR A 183 -29.26 -27.21 2.85
N ARG A 184 -28.70 -28.43 2.97
CA ARG A 184 -27.42 -28.65 3.65
C ARG A 184 -26.25 -28.01 2.89
N GLY A 185 -26.18 -28.23 1.58
CA GLY A 185 -25.14 -27.65 0.75
C GLY A 185 -25.09 -26.13 0.88
N LEU A 186 -26.24 -25.46 0.76
CA LEU A 186 -26.33 -24.00 0.90
C LEU A 186 -26.10 -23.52 2.34
N SER A 187 -26.48 -24.30 3.37
CA SER A 187 -26.21 -24.02 4.77
C SER A 187 -24.69 -23.99 5.05
N ASN A 188 -23.97 -24.98 4.52
CA ASN A 188 -22.51 -25.06 4.63
C ASN A 188 -21.85 -23.94 3.82
N MET A 189 -22.29 -23.72 2.56
CA MET A 189 -21.80 -22.63 1.71
C MET A 189 -21.91 -21.26 2.41
N LEU A 190 -23.08 -20.94 2.97
CA LEU A 190 -23.30 -19.67 3.67
C LEU A 190 -22.41 -19.55 4.91
N ALA A 191 -22.22 -20.64 5.66
CA ALA A 191 -21.33 -20.66 6.80
C ALA A 191 -19.87 -20.44 6.39
N GLU A 192 -19.42 -21.09 5.31
CA GLU A 192 -18.05 -20.88 4.80
C GLU A 192 -17.82 -19.48 4.28
N LEU A 193 -18.78 -18.90 3.55
CA LEU A 193 -18.69 -17.53 3.03
C LEU A 193 -18.57 -16.48 4.14
N THR A 194 -19.24 -16.72 5.27
CA THR A 194 -19.29 -15.76 6.39
C THR A 194 -18.22 -15.99 7.45
N ILE A 195 -17.91 -17.24 7.78
CA ILE A 195 -17.04 -17.58 8.92
C ILE A 195 -15.57 -17.69 8.49
N VAL A 196 -15.29 -18.35 7.35
CA VAL A 196 -13.88 -18.60 6.95
C VAL A 196 -13.10 -17.30 6.69
N PRO A 197 -13.59 -16.35 5.88
CA PRO A 197 -12.87 -15.09 5.67
C PRO A 197 -12.79 -14.24 6.93
N LEU A 198 -13.79 -14.32 7.82
CA LEU A 198 -13.78 -13.64 9.12
C LEU A 198 -12.66 -14.18 10.02
N ILE A 199 -12.63 -15.49 10.27
CA ILE A 199 -11.63 -16.10 11.15
C ILE A 199 -10.21 -15.91 10.59
N VAL A 200 -10.00 -16.23 9.31
CA VAL A 200 -8.69 -16.09 8.67
C VAL A 200 -8.25 -14.62 8.64
N GLY A 201 -9.14 -13.70 8.29
CA GLY A 201 -8.83 -12.27 8.24
C GLY A 201 -8.47 -11.69 9.61
N VAL A 202 -9.21 -12.05 10.67
CA VAL A 202 -8.90 -11.63 12.04
C VAL A 202 -7.59 -12.26 12.53
N ALA A 203 -7.35 -13.54 12.26
CA ALA A 203 -6.13 -14.22 12.69
C ALA A 203 -4.88 -13.66 12.01
N THR A 204 -4.95 -13.32 10.72
CA THR A 204 -3.79 -12.85 9.94
C THR A 204 -3.58 -11.34 10.03
N GLY A 205 -4.64 -10.54 10.13
CA GLY A 205 -4.59 -9.08 10.05
C GLY A 205 -5.01 -8.35 11.33
N GLY A 206 -5.79 -8.98 12.21
CA GLY A 206 -6.47 -8.30 13.32
C GLY A 206 -5.54 -7.60 14.32
N ARG A 207 -4.41 -8.24 14.70
CA ARG A 207 -3.44 -7.62 15.63
C ARG A 207 -2.78 -6.36 15.06
N SER A 208 -2.42 -6.40 13.79
CA SER A 208 -1.80 -5.26 13.11
C SER A 208 -2.81 -4.14 12.85
N TRP A 209 -4.07 -4.51 12.61
CA TRP A 209 -5.18 -3.57 12.47
C TRP A 209 -5.46 -2.86 13.81
N MET A 210 -5.62 -3.60 14.92
CA MET A 210 -5.85 -3.01 16.25
C MET A 210 -4.75 -2.04 16.69
N LYS A 211 -3.49 -2.35 16.38
CA LYS A 211 -2.36 -1.45 16.70
C LYS A 211 -2.35 -0.16 15.87
N ARG A 212 -2.94 -0.17 14.68
CA ARG A 212 -2.98 0.96 13.76
C ARG A 212 -4.32 1.69 13.74
N ALA A 213 -5.37 1.09 14.31
CA ALA A 213 -6.70 1.69 14.36
C ALA A 213 -6.68 2.95 15.22
N SER A 214 -7.05 4.08 14.62
CA SER A 214 -7.32 5.31 15.35
C SER A 214 -8.67 5.23 16.05
N GLY A 215 -8.90 6.09 17.06
CA GLY A 215 -10.21 6.20 17.70
C GLY A 215 -11.35 6.40 16.69
N GLY A 216 -11.12 7.21 15.65
CA GLY A 216 -12.09 7.41 14.57
C GLY A 216 -12.42 6.13 13.79
N THR A 217 -11.43 5.25 13.55
CA THR A 217 -11.66 3.96 12.87
C THR A 217 -12.51 3.01 13.72
N LEU A 218 -12.34 3.03 15.04
CA LEU A 218 -13.16 2.22 15.95
C LEU A 218 -14.60 2.74 16.00
N VAL A 219 -14.79 4.04 16.08
CA VAL A 219 -16.12 4.67 16.02
C VAL A 219 -16.82 4.32 14.69
N GLU A 220 -16.10 4.40 13.57
CA GLU A 220 -16.62 4.04 12.26
C GLU A 220 -17.06 2.56 12.20
N ALA A 221 -16.28 1.63 12.77
CA ALA A 221 -16.63 0.21 12.83
C ALA A 221 -17.90 -0.04 13.67
N VAL A 222 -18.03 0.65 14.82
CA VAL A 222 -19.23 0.56 15.68
C VAL A 222 -20.44 1.13 14.96
N LEU A 223 -20.33 2.31 14.34
CA LEU A 223 -21.42 2.93 13.59
C LEU A 223 -21.89 2.04 12.43
N LEU A 224 -20.95 1.47 11.66
CA LEU A 224 -21.29 0.56 10.58
C LEU A 224 -21.99 -0.70 11.09
N THR A 225 -21.48 -1.32 12.15
CA THR A 225 -22.10 -2.52 12.72
C THR A 225 -23.52 -2.20 13.24
N THR A 226 -23.69 -1.07 13.92
CA THR A 226 -25.01 -0.60 14.39
C THR A 226 -25.95 -0.35 13.21
N ALA A 227 -25.48 0.30 12.15
CA ALA A 227 -26.28 0.53 10.94
C ALA A 227 -26.70 -0.78 10.26
N VAL A 228 -25.77 -1.75 10.14
CA VAL A 228 -26.08 -3.08 9.60
C VAL A 228 -27.15 -3.78 10.43
N VAL A 229 -27.06 -3.76 11.77
CA VAL A 229 -28.07 -4.36 12.66
C VAL A 229 -29.42 -3.65 12.50
N VAL A 230 -29.44 -2.32 12.62
CA VAL A 230 -30.69 -1.53 12.54
C VAL A 230 -31.39 -1.74 11.21
N VAL A 231 -30.66 -1.61 10.09
CA VAL A 231 -31.23 -1.79 8.74
C VAL A 231 -31.73 -3.23 8.55
N SER A 232 -30.96 -4.23 9.00
CA SER A 232 -31.35 -5.63 8.86
C SER A 232 -32.60 -5.96 9.67
N VAL A 233 -32.65 -5.52 10.93
CA VAL A 233 -33.83 -5.73 11.79
C VAL A 233 -35.05 -5.01 11.21
N SER A 234 -34.91 -3.75 10.78
CA SER A 234 -36.03 -2.98 10.21
C SER A 234 -36.66 -3.61 8.98
N ILE A 235 -35.87 -4.32 8.16
CA ILE A 235 -36.34 -4.90 6.89
C ILE A 235 -36.77 -6.36 7.09
N LEU A 236 -35.94 -7.14 7.79
CA LEU A 236 -36.10 -8.59 7.86
C LEU A 236 -37.11 -9.03 8.93
N GLU A 237 -37.40 -8.19 9.93
CA GLU A 237 -38.36 -8.49 10.99
C GLU A 237 -39.78 -7.90 10.73
N MET A 238 -40.07 -7.40 9.53
CA MET A 238 -41.38 -6.88 9.14
C MET A 238 -42.44 -7.98 9.18
N GLU A 239 -43.54 -7.76 9.93
CA GLU A 239 -44.59 -8.77 10.16
C GLU A 239 -45.50 -9.02 8.95
N HIS A 240 -45.77 -7.99 8.14
CA HIS A 240 -46.60 -8.11 6.92
C HIS A 240 -46.07 -7.15 5.84
N PRO A 241 -45.17 -7.61 5.03
CA PRO A 241 -44.71 -6.76 3.94
C PRO A 241 -45.85 -6.60 2.90
N SER A 242 -46.28 -5.36 2.69
CA SER A 242 -47.20 -5.05 1.61
C SER A 242 -46.49 -5.39 0.27
N SER A 243 -47.21 -6.01 -0.63
CA SER A 243 -46.68 -6.56 -1.90
C SER A 243 -46.04 -5.50 -2.84
N THR A 244 -46.20 -4.24 -2.56
CA THR A 244 -45.73 -3.11 -3.37
C THR A 244 -44.35 -2.55 -3.00
N ASP A 245 -43.92 -2.63 -1.73
CA ASP A 245 -42.74 -1.89 -1.26
C ASP A 245 -41.49 -2.79 -1.05
N LEU A 246 -41.66 -4.09 -1.05
CA LEU A 246 -40.64 -5.04 -0.60
C LEU A 246 -39.46 -5.29 -1.54
N PRO A 247 -39.64 -5.36 -2.87
CA PRO A 247 -38.53 -5.80 -3.73
C PRO A 247 -37.30 -4.89 -3.68
N ALA A 248 -37.48 -3.58 -3.42
CA ALA A 248 -36.37 -2.63 -3.37
C ALA A 248 -35.70 -2.58 -2.01
N LEU A 249 -36.45 -2.69 -0.91
CA LEU A 249 -35.92 -2.58 0.44
C LEU A 249 -34.96 -3.69 0.84
N ILE A 250 -35.12 -4.89 0.25
CA ILE A 250 -34.24 -6.04 0.52
C ILE A 250 -32.77 -5.77 0.14
N TYR A 251 -32.51 -4.84 -0.78
CA TYR A 251 -31.16 -4.45 -1.20
C TYR A 251 -30.57 -3.30 -0.36
N LEU A 252 -31.29 -2.74 0.59
CA LEU A 252 -30.80 -1.63 1.43
C LEU A 252 -29.53 -1.97 2.24
N PRO A 253 -29.28 -3.22 2.69
CA PRO A 253 -28.01 -3.59 3.32
C PRO A 253 -26.79 -3.56 2.36
N LEU A 254 -27.01 -3.58 1.03
CA LEU A 254 -25.90 -3.66 0.04
C LEU A 254 -24.89 -2.48 0.12
N PRO A 255 -25.31 -1.21 0.24
CA PRO A 255 -24.37 -0.11 0.45
C PRO A 255 -23.52 -0.25 1.73
N LEU A 256 -24.12 -0.77 2.81
CA LEU A 256 -23.39 -1.02 4.06
C LEU A 256 -22.39 -2.15 3.93
N LEU A 257 -22.75 -3.23 3.25
CA LEU A 257 -21.83 -4.33 2.90
C LEU A 257 -20.70 -3.85 1.99
N LEU A 258 -20.99 -2.99 1.03
CA LEU A 258 -19.98 -2.38 0.17
C LEU A 258 -19.02 -1.51 0.99
N TRP A 259 -19.54 -0.70 1.90
CA TRP A 259 -18.70 0.08 2.83
C TRP A 259 -17.84 -0.83 3.70
N ALA A 260 -18.42 -1.87 4.31
CA ALA A 260 -17.67 -2.87 5.08
C ALA A 260 -16.53 -3.49 4.27
N SER A 261 -16.82 -3.89 3.02
CA SER A 261 -15.86 -4.53 2.12
C SER A 261 -14.69 -3.61 1.75
N MET A 262 -14.98 -2.35 1.40
CA MET A 262 -13.96 -1.38 0.97
C MET A 262 -13.10 -0.87 2.13
N ARG A 263 -13.69 -0.72 3.30
CA ARG A 263 -13.05 -0.12 4.47
C ARG A 263 -12.35 -1.12 5.37
N PHE A 264 -13.00 -2.24 5.65
CA PHE A 264 -12.53 -3.27 6.59
C PHE A 264 -12.12 -4.58 5.92
N GLY A 265 -12.21 -4.63 4.59
CA GLY A 265 -11.78 -5.77 3.79
C GLY A 265 -12.63 -7.04 3.96
N PRO A 266 -12.08 -8.24 3.65
CA PRO A 266 -12.83 -9.49 3.67
C PRO A 266 -13.43 -9.82 5.04
N ALA A 267 -12.71 -9.56 6.12
CA ALA A 267 -13.18 -9.82 7.47
C ALA A 267 -14.38 -8.92 7.85
N GLY A 268 -14.33 -7.63 7.49
CA GLY A 268 -15.43 -6.70 7.72
C GLY A 268 -16.69 -7.05 6.91
N LEU A 269 -16.53 -7.40 5.65
CA LEU A 269 -17.61 -7.90 4.81
C LEU A 269 -18.26 -9.15 5.43
N SER A 270 -17.45 -10.16 5.78
CA SER A 270 -17.95 -11.41 6.34
C SER A 270 -18.60 -11.24 7.71
N ALA A 271 -18.09 -10.37 8.55
CA ALA A 271 -18.72 -10.02 9.85
C ALA A 271 -20.10 -9.37 9.64
N SER A 272 -20.20 -8.43 8.70
CA SER A 272 -21.47 -7.78 8.37
C SER A 272 -22.47 -8.75 7.74
N LEU A 273 -22.00 -9.60 6.83
CA LEU A 273 -22.85 -10.63 6.19
C LEU A 273 -23.33 -11.67 7.23
N LEU A 274 -22.47 -12.08 8.17
CA LEU A 274 -22.85 -12.97 9.27
C LEU A 274 -23.90 -12.32 10.15
N THR A 275 -23.80 -11.04 10.46
CA THR A 275 -24.80 -10.29 11.23
C THR A 275 -26.15 -10.28 10.52
N ILE A 276 -26.16 -9.99 9.20
CA ILE A 276 -27.39 -10.04 8.40
C ILE A 276 -27.96 -11.45 8.37
N SER A 277 -27.12 -12.49 8.22
CA SER A 277 -27.54 -13.89 8.22
C SER A 277 -28.23 -14.29 9.52
N VAL A 278 -27.68 -13.88 10.66
CA VAL A 278 -28.29 -14.17 11.99
C VAL A 278 -29.67 -13.52 12.10
N VAL A 279 -29.82 -12.25 11.71
CA VAL A 279 -31.13 -11.56 11.74
C VAL A 279 -32.11 -12.20 10.77
N ALA A 280 -31.66 -12.53 9.54
CA ALA A 280 -32.50 -13.18 8.52
C ALA A 280 -33.00 -14.57 8.97
N ILE A 281 -32.12 -15.37 9.56
CA ILE A 281 -32.50 -16.68 10.11
C ILE A 281 -33.50 -16.52 11.25
N HIS A 282 -33.26 -15.58 12.17
CA HIS A 282 -34.19 -15.30 13.25
C HIS A 282 -35.59 -14.91 12.71
N ALA A 283 -35.66 -14.04 11.72
CA ALA A 283 -36.90 -13.62 11.10
C ALA A 283 -37.64 -14.81 10.44
N VAL A 284 -36.94 -15.61 9.63
CA VAL A 284 -37.52 -16.81 8.97
C VAL A 284 -38.02 -17.84 10.00
N MET A 285 -37.28 -18.05 11.11
CA MET A 285 -37.70 -18.96 12.18
C MET A 285 -39.01 -18.51 12.86
N HIS A 286 -39.25 -17.21 12.94
CA HIS A 286 -40.49 -16.63 13.53
C HIS A 286 -41.58 -16.38 12.47
N GLY A 287 -41.40 -16.80 11.22
CA GLY A 287 -42.34 -16.60 10.14
C GLY A 287 -42.50 -15.12 9.74
N ARG A 288 -41.42 -14.35 9.79
CA ARG A 288 -41.36 -12.94 9.45
C ARG A 288 -40.44 -12.66 8.27
N GLY A 289 -40.61 -11.49 7.68
CA GLY A 289 -39.71 -10.97 6.66
C GLY A 289 -40.01 -11.42 5.23
N PRO A 290 -39.14 -11.00 4.30
CA PRO A 290 -39.40 -11.11 2.86
C PRO A 290 -39.19 -12.54 2.28
N PHE A 291 -38.61 -13.45 3.06
CA PHE A 291 -38.29 -14.81 2.58
C PHE A 291 -39.36 -15.84 2.89
N ILE A 292 -40.54 -15.45 3.37
CA ILE A 292 -41.63 -16.38 3.68
C ILE A 292 -42.14 -16.97 2.38
N GLY A 293 -41.93 -18.29 2.21
CA GLY A 293 -42.42 -19.08 1.08
C GLY A 293 -43.54 -20.02 1.46
N THR A 294 -43.91 -20.90 0.52
CA THR A 294 -44.95 -21.92 0.68
C THR A 294 -44.59 -23.00 1.70
N SER A 295 -43.31 -23.15 2.01
CA SER A 295 -42.80 -24.10 3.01
C SER A 295 -41.56 -23.52 3.71
N VAL A 296 -41.23 -24.07 4.88
CA VAL A 296 -40.01 -23.69 5.63
C VAL A 296 -38.77 -23.91 4.76
N ALA A 297 -38.67 -25.01 4.04
CA ALA A 297 -37.54 -25.30 3.15
C ALA A 297 -37.38 -24.25 2.04
N ALA A 298 -38.51 -23.81 1.44
CA ALA A 298 -38.48 -22.78 0.39
C ALA A 298 -38.04 -21.43 0.95
N SER A 299 -38.48 -21.07 2.15
CA SER A 299 -38.07 -19.84 2.85
C SER A 299 -36.56 -19.82 3.15
N VAL A 300 -36.04 -20.92 3.70
CA VAL A 300 -34.62 -21.10 4.00
C VAL A 300 -33.78 -21.05 2.71
N LEU A 301 -34.19 -21.74 1.69
CA LEU A 301 -33.49 -21.79 0.41
C LEU A 301 -33.40 -20.40 -0.23
N SER A 302 -34.52 -19.65 -0.26
CA SER A 302 -34.55 -18.29 -0.82
C SER A 302 -33.63 -17.35 -0.07
N MET A 303 -33.63 -17.39 1.28
CA MET A 303 -32.75 -16.61 2.13
C MET A 303 -31.27 -16.95 1.89
N GLN A 304 -30.92 -18.25 1.86
CA GLN A 304 -29.53 -18.70 1.65
C GLN A 304 -28.99 -18.27 0.29
N ILE A 305 -29.80 -18.47 -0.79
CA ILE A 305 -29.43 -18.03 -2.15
C ILE A 305 -29.20 -16.51 -2.16
N PHE A 306 -30.13 -15.74 -1.59
CA PHE A 306 -30.02 -14.28 -1.55
C PHE A 306 -28.73 -13.82 -0.85
N LEU A 307 -28.44 -14.36 0.33
CA LEU A 307 -27.22 -13.99 1.08
C LEU A 307 -25.94 -14.39 0.34
N CYS A 308 -25.91 -15.56 -0.29
CA CYS A 308 -24.79 -15.97 -1.13
C CYS A 308 -24.63 -15.06 -2.36
N MET A 309 -25.72 -14.71 -3.04
CA MET A 309 -25.70 -13.80 -4.19
C MET A 309 -25.23 -12.38 -3.82
N MET A 310 -25.49 -11.92 -2.60
CA MET A 310 -24.94 -10.66 -2.11
C MET A 310 -23.46 -10.78 -1.73
N GLY A 311 -23.08 -11.84 -1.03
CA GLY A 311 -21.73 -11.98 -0.47
C GLY A 311 -20.65 -12.28 -1.49
N VAL A 312 -20.91 -13.17 -2.45
CA VAL A 312 -19.92 -13.63 -3.44
C VAL A 312 -19.37 -12.48 -4.30
N PRO A 313 -20.19 -11.64 -4.96
CA PRO A 313 -19.68 -10.54 -5.77
C PRO A 313 -18.90 -9.51 -4.94
N LEU A 314 -19.34 -9.23 -3.71
CA LEU A 314 -18.67 -8.30 -2.80
C LEU A 314 -17.32 -8.85 -2.32
N LEU A 315 -17.21 -10.16 -2.10
CA LEU A 315 -15.94 -10.78 -1.75
C LEU A 315 -14.94 -10.69 -2.91
N ILE A 316 -15.40 -10.95 -4.15
CA ILE A 316 -14.58 -10.74 -5.36
C ILE A 316 -14.14 -9.28 -5.48
N LEU A 317 -15.06 -8.33 -5.32
CA LEU A 317 -14.76 -6.89 -5.39
C LEU A 317 -13.73 -6.49 -4.33
N THR A 318 -13.85 -7.03 -3.11
CA THR A 318 -12.88 -6.80 -2.03
C THR A 318 -11.47 -7.27 -2.42
N ALA A 319 -11.37 -8.45 -3.05
CA ALA A 319 -10.09 -9.00 -3.51
C ALA A 319 -9.47 -8.15 -4.62
N VAL A 320 -10.26 -7.76 -5.62
CA VAL A 320 -9.81 -6.89 -6.71
C VAL A 320 -9.33 -5.54 -6.17
N ALA A 321 -10.08 -4.93 -5.24
CA ALA A 321 -9.68 -3.68 -4.63
C ALA A 321 -8.37 -3.81 -3.80
N ALA A 322 -8.21 -4.93 -3.08
CA ALA A 322 -7.00 -5.20 -2.32
C ALA A 322 -5.77 -5.40 -3.23
N GLU A 323 -5.94 -6.15 -4.34
CA GLU A 323 -4.89 -6.38 -5.33
C GLU A 323 -4.45 -5.08 -6.01
N ARG A 324 -5.40 -4.26 -6.47
CA ARG A 324 -5.11 -2.94 -7.05
C ARG A 324 -4.35 -2.00 -6.11
N ARG A 325 -4.70 -2.01 -4.82
CA ARG A 325 -3.97 -1.21 -3.82
C ARG A 325 -2.54 -1.70 -3.63
N ARG A 326 -2.30 -3.01 -3.63
CA ARG A 326 -0.95 -3.60 -3.54
C ARG A 326 -0.10 -3.27 -4.75
N ASP A 327 -0.66 -3.41 -5.95
CA ASP A 327 0.03 -3.09 -7.20
C ASP A 327 0.42 -1.61 -7.25
N ALA A 328 -0.50 -0.73 -6.87
CA ALA A 328 -0.22 0.71 -6.77
C ALA A 328 0.88 1.04 -5.76
N GLN A 329 0.95 0.32 -4.63
CA GLN A 329 2.02 0.49 -3.64
C GLN A 329 3.36 -0.05 -4.17
N ALA A 330 3.35 -1.22 -4.82
CA ALA A 330 4.56 -1.79 -5.42
C ALA A 330 5.13 -0.90 -6.52
N ILE A 331 4.27 -0.34 -7.38
CA ILE A 331 4.70 0.60 -8.42
C ILE A 331 5.36 1.85 -7.79
N ARG A 332 4.76 2.43 -6.76
CA ARG A 332 5.34 3.60 -6.06
C ARG A 332 6.72 3.27 -5.46
N GLU A 333 6.85 2.13 -4.81
CA GLU A 333 8.12 1.70 -4.22
C GLU A 333 9.20 1.46 -5.30
N LEU A 334 8.84 0.84 -6.43
CA LEU A 334 9.75 0.65 -7.57
C LEU A 334 10.17 1.99 -8.17
N THR A 335 9.23 2.91 -8.39
CA THR A 335 9.50 4.26 -8.90
C THR A 335 10.48 4.99 -7.99
N ARG A 336 10.27 4.94 -6.67
CA ARG A 336 11.20 5.53 -5.70
C ARG A 336 12.60 4.94 -5.82
N ARG A 337 12.72 3.61 -5.88
CA ARG A 337 14.03 2.94 -6.02
C ARG A 337 14.75 3.31 -7.32
N ILE A 338 14.01 3.47 -8.42
CA ILE A 338 14.58 3.92 -9.70
C ILE A 338 15.13 5.34 -9.57
N ILE A 339 14.36 6.26 -8.99
CA ILE A 339 14.81 7.66 -8.77
C ILE A 339 16.06 7.70 -7.89
N ASP A 340 16.08 6.95 -6.78
CA ASP A 340 17.23 6.89 -5.87
C ASP A 340 18.47 6.25 -6.53
N ALA A 341 18.27 5.25 -7.40
CA ALA A 341 19.36 4.63 -8.16
C ALA A 341 19.94 5.59 -9.22
N GLN A 342 19.07 6.29 -9.95
CA GLN A 342 19.47 7.27 -10.96
C GLN A 342 20.24 8.44 -10.34
N GLU A 343 19.82 8.92 -9.16
CA GLU A 343 20.52 10.00 -8.46
C GLU A 343 21.91 9.55 -7.99
N ARG A 344 22.03 8.33 -7.45
CA ARG A 344 23.32 7.76 -7.05
C ARG A 344 24.26 7.59 -8.26
N GLU A 345 23.74 7.15 -9.38
CA GLU A 345 24.51 7.00 -10.62
C GLU A 345 25.01 8.36 -11.13
N ARG A 346 24.14 9.37 -11.17
CA ARG A 346 24.53 10.74 -11.52
C ARG A 346 25.65 11.27 -10.63
N GLN A 347 25.55 11.05 -9.31
CA GLN A 347 26.60 11.43 -8.35
C GLN A 347 27.91 10.68 -8.57
N HIS A 348 27.82 9.40 -8.92
CA HIS A 348 29.01 8.59 -9.18
C HIS A 348 29.73 9.07 -10.45
N ILE A 349 28.99 9.22 -11.55
CA ILE A 349 29.54 9.71 -12.83
C ILE A 349 30.16 11.11 -12.65
N ALA A 350 29.48 12.03 -11.97
CA ALA A 350 30.01 13.37 -11.74
C ALA A 350 31.33 13.36 -10.96
N ARG A 351 31.45 12.50 -9.93
CA ARG A 351 32.71 12.35 -9.18
C ARG A 351 33.81 11.72 -10.03
N GLU A 352 33.54 10.68 -10.80
CA GLU A 352 34.54 10.07 -11.69
C GLU A 352 35.03 11.05 -12.76
N LEU A 353 34.14 11.86 -13.33
CA LEU A 353 34.52 12.91 -14.28
C LEU A 353 35.38 13.97 -13.62
N HIS A 354 35.01 14.43 -12.42
CA HIS A 354 35.76 15.44 -11.70
C HIS A 354 37.13 14.94 -11.23
N ASP A 355 37.18 13.79 -10.54
CA ASP A 355 38.40 13.29 -9.88
C ASP A 355 39.34 12.58 -10.87
N GLY A 356 38.83 11.99 -11.94
CA GLY A 356 39.64 11.28 -12.95
C GLY A 356 39.98 12.15 -14.13
N VAL A 357 38.98 12.58 -14.88
CA VAL A 357 39.23 13.22 -16.19
C VAL A 357 39.65 14.68 -16.06
N ALA A 358 38.97 15.46 -15.19
CA ALA A 358 39.27 16.88 -15.02
C ALA A 358 40.68 17.10 -14.44
N GLN A 359 41.10 16.28 -13.45
CA GLN A 359 42.45 16.35 -12.88
C GLN A 359 43.55 16.01 -13.90
N ASN A 360 43.33 14.98 -14.72
CA ASN A 360 44.29 14.61 -15.77
C ASN A 360 44.41 15.68 -16.85
N LEU A 361 43.29 16.34 -17.21
CA LEU A 361 43.32 17.46 -18.16
C LEU A 361 44.06 18.67 -17.56
N ALA A 362 43.83 19.02 -16.27
CA ALA A 362 44.55 20.10 -15.60
C ALA A 362 46.08 19.83 -15.56
N LEU A 363 46.48 18.57 -15.30
CA LEU A 363 47.92 18.21 -15.36
C LEU A 363 48.49 18.36 -16.77
N ALA A 364 47.74 17.92 -17.80
CA ALA A 364 48.16 18.07 -19.19
C ALA A 364 48.27 19.54 -19.63
N GLU A 365 47.38 20.42 -19.18
CA GLU A 365 47.44 21.85 -19.39
C GLU A 365 48.71 22.45 -18.75
N LEU A 366 49.01 22.10 -17.49
CA LEU A 366 50.24 22.56 -16.80
C LEU A 366 51.52 22.05 -17.50
N GLU A 367 51.56 20.83 -17.98
CA GLU A 367 52.71 20.32 -18.74
C GLU A 367 52.86 21.03 -20.08
N LEU A 368 51.73 21.30 -20.76
CA LEU A 368 51.75 22.01 -22.04
C LEU A 368 52.21 23.46 -21.88
N ASP A 369 51.80 24.17 -20.85
CA ASP A 369 52.28 25.53 -20.54
C ASP A 369 53.82 25.58 -20.36
N ARG A 370 54.39 24.57 -19.67
CA ARG A 370 55.84 24.46 -19.51
C ARG A 370 56.57 24.27 -20.84
N ILE A 371 55.97 23.51 -21.77
CA ILE A 371 56.53 23.24 -23.10
C ILE A 371 56.41 24.47 -24.01
N VAL A 372 55.29 25.20 -23.91
CA VAL A 372 55.08 26.46 -24.66
C VAL A 372 56.14 27.50 -24.31
N ASP A 373 56.46 27.67 -23.02
CA ASP A 373 57.46 28.63 -22.53
C ASP A 373 58.90 28.29 -23.03
N GLN A 374 59.16 27.03 -23.41
CA GLN A 374 60.45 26.54 -23.88
C GLN A 374 60.51 26.34 -25.40
N ALA A 375 59.49 26.78 -26.14
CA ALA A 375 59.38 26.49 -27.58
C ALA A 375 60.54 27.12 -28.41
N PRO A 376 61.24 26.32 -29.20
CA PRO A 376 62.46 26.76 -29.90
C PRO A 376 62.17 27.61 -31.17
N SER A 377 60.89 27.73 -31.61
CA SER A 377 60.51 28.58 -32.73
C SER A 377 59.08 29.09 -32.64
N GLN A 378 58.77 30.24 -33.27
CA GLN A 378 57.42 30.84 -33.28
C GLN A 378 56.36 29.91 -33.93
N VAL A 379 56.74 29.07 -34.91
CA VAL A 379 55.83 28.14 -35.59
C VAL A 379 55.40 27.02 -34.62
N ILE A 380 56.33 26.46 -33.85
CA ILE A 380 56.07 25.41 -32.87
C ILE A 380 55.25 26.00 -31.71
N GLY A 381 55.60 27.20 -31.22
CA GLY A 381 54.82 27.91 -30.18
C GLY A 381 53.37 28.13 -30.59
N GLY A 382 53.14 28.56 -31.86
CA GLY A 382 51.75 28.73 -32.36
C GLY A 382 50.94 27.45 -32.53
N LEU A 383 51.59 26.31 -32.74
CA LEU A 383 50.90 24.99 -32.72
C LEU A 383 50.53 24.56 -31.30
N LEU A 384 51.46 24.74 -30.34
CA LEU A 384 51.26 24.39 -28.95
C LEU A 384 50.16 25.26 -28.30
N HIS A 385 50.10 26.56 -28.63
CA HIS A 385 48.99 27.41 -28.19
C HIS A 385 47.64 26.90 -28.67
N ARG A 386 47.51 26.48 -29.92
CA ARG A 386 46.24 25.91 -30.43
C ARG A 386 45.83 24.63 -29.70
N VAL A 387 46.78 23.76 -29.36
CA VAL A 387 46.51 22.53 -28.61
C VAL A 387 46.07 22.89 -27.18
N ARG A 388 46.72 23.86 -26.55
CA ARG A 388 46.31 24.36 -25.22
C ARG A 388 44.89 24.91 -25.26
N ASP A 389 44.55 25.80 -26.23
CA ASP A 389 43.23 26.38 -26.35
C ASP A 389 42.15 25.29 -26.57
N GLN A 390 42.46 24.21 -27.32
CA GLN A 390 41.57 23.06 -27.46
C GLN A 390 41.40 22.28 -26.11
N LEU A 391 42.50 22.06 -25.38
CA LEU A 391 42.44 21.41 -24.07
C LEU A 391 41.57 22.21 -23.07
N THR A 392 41.77 23.51 -23.03
CA THR A 392 40.95 24.39 -22.17
C THR A 392 39.47 24.34 -22.53
N MET A 393 39.13 24.30 -23.83
CA MET A 393 37.71 24.11 -24.25
C MET A 393 37.17 22.76 -23.82
N VAL A 394 37.93 21.68 -23.90
CA VAL A 394 37.52 20.34 -23.46
C VAL A 394 37.33 20.30 -21.94
N SER A 395 38.29 20.89 -21.19
CA SER A 395 38.21 21.02 -19.75
C SER A 395 36.97 21.77 -19.32
N GLN A 396 36.64 22.87 -19.99
CA GLN A 396 35.43 23.65 -19.71
C GLN A 396 34.16 22.86 -20.02
N SER A 397 34.09 22.19 -21.18
CA SER A 397 32.91 21.34 -21.52
C SER A 397 32.72 20.19 -20.53
N LEU A 398 33.82 19.56 -20.11
CA LEU A 398 33.75 18.51 -19.08
C LEU A 398 33.27 19.03 -17.73
N TRP A 399 33.74 20.22 -17.36
CA TRP A 399 33.30 20.90 -16.15
C TRP A 399 31.77 21.17 -16.17
N GLU A 400 31.25 21.68 -17.31
CA GLU A 400 29.82 21.92 -17.53
C GLU A 400 29.00 20.62 -17.42
N ILE A 401 29.45 19.52 -18.06
CA ILE A 401 28.81 18.22 -17.99
C ILE A 401 28.79 17.67 -16.55
N SER A 402 29.95 17.70 -15.88
CA SER A 402 30.07 17.20 -14.49
C SER A 402 29.16 17.95 -13.54
N HIS A 403 29.07 19.27 -13.69
CA HIS A 403 28.24 20.13 -12.84
C HIS A 403 26.75 20.01 -13.17
N GLY A 404 26.39 19.74 -14.43
CA GLY A 404 25.01 19.42 -14.84
C GLY A 404 24.54 18.06 -14.31
N LEU A 405 25.44 17.10 -14.20
CA LEU A 405 25.12 15.77 -13.65
C LEU A 405 24.86 15.82 -12.13
N TYR A 406 25.71 16.52 -11.39
CA TYR A 406 25.56 16.70 -9.94
C TYR A 406 26.10 18.05 -9.48
N PRO A 407 25.28 18.87 -8.82
CA PRO A 407 25.71 20.19 -8.36
C PRO A 407 26.66 20.04 -7.15
N SER A 408 27.94 19.72 -7.42
CA SER A 408 28.99 19.65 -6.39
C SER A 408 29.08 20.96 -5.59
N ASN A 409 28.72 22.06 -6.22
CA ASN A 409 28.61 23.38 -5.59
C ASN A 409 27.54 23.44 -4.47
N LEU A 410 26.53 22.57 -4.49
CA LEU A 410 25.50 22.52 -3.45
C LEU A 410 26.07 22.16 -2.08
N GLN A 411 27.08 21.29 -2.04
CA GLN A 411 27.78 20.92 -0.79
C GLN A 411 28.70 22.01 -0.25
N TYR A 412 29.32 22.78 -1.14
CA TYR A 412 30.30 23.80 -0.77
C TYR A 412 29.72 25.21 -0.69
N LEU A 413 28.81 25.58 -1.58
CA LEU A 413 28.23 26.91 -1.71
C LEU A 413 26.84 27.05 -1.09
N GLY A 414 26.18 25.92 -0.79
CA GLY A 414 24.83 25.89 -0.24
C GLY A 414 23.71 26.10 -1.29
N LEU A 415 22.47 25.90 -0.85
CA LEU A 415 21.28 25.94 -1.72
C LEU A 415 21.06 27.32 -2.36
N VAL A 416 21.28 28.39 -1.60
CA VAL A 416 21.00 29.77 -2.06
C VAL A 416 21.83 30.13 -3.29
N LEU A 417 23.14 29.91 -3.22
CA LEU A 417 24.05 30.23 -4.34
C LEU A 417 23.85 29.25 -5.50
N GLY A 418 23.54 27.97 -5.20
CA GLY A 418 23.19 26.97 -6.23
C GLY A 418 21.97 27.36 -7.06
N LEU A 419 20.89 27.80 -6.41
CA LEU A 419 19.68 28.26 -7.09
C LEU A 419 19.90 29.55 -7.88
N THR A 420 20.61 30.52 -7.31
CA THR A 420 20.90 31.79 -7.99
C THR A 420 21.68 31.54 -9.29
N ARG A 421 22.66 30.63 -9.24
CA ARG A 421 23.46 30.27 -10.41
C ARG A 421 22.60 29.52 -11.45
N LEU A 422 21.83 28.52 -11.04
CA LEU A 422 20.93 27.78 -11.93
C LEU A 422 19.99 28.73 -12.70
N CYS A 423 19.41 29.72 -12.01
CA CYS A 423 18.53 30.71 -12.62
C CYS A 423 19.28 31.62 -13.61
N SER A 424 20.53 32.01 -13.29
CA SER A 424 21.36 32.82 -14.18
C SER A 424 21.75 32.04 -15.46
N ASP A 425 22.28 30.81 -15.27
CA ASP A 425 22.76 29.99 -16.37
C ASP A 425 21.62 29.63 -17.33
N LEU A 426 20.48 29.16 -16.82
CA LEU A 426 19.30 28.85 -17.66
C LEU A 426 18.69 30.12 -18.29
N GLY A 427 18.72 31.26 -17.61
CA GLY A 427 18.25 32.53 -18.17
C GLY A 427 19.07 33.00 -19.36
N GLU A 428 20.40 32.91 -19.26
CA GLU A 428 21.33 33.25 -20.35
C GLU A 428 21.18 32.31 -21.55
N GLU A 429 21.08 30.99 -21.29
CA GLU A 429 20.99 29.98 -22.34
C GLU A 429 19.66 30.03 -23.09
N SER A 430 18.53 30.21 -22.37
CA SER A 430 17.18 30.17 -22.96
C SER A 430 16.65 31.54 -23.40
N GLN A 431 17.34 32.64 -23.09
CA GLN A 431 16.87 34.04 -23.27
C GLN A 431 15.58 34.35 -22.51
N ILE A 432 15.27 33.64 -21.44
CA ILE A 432 14.16 33.89 -20.54
C ILE A 432 14.67 34.72 -19.36
N ASN A 433 13.95 35.78 -19.00
CA ASN A 433 14.30 36.57 -17.81
C ASN A 433 13.86 35.82 -16.54
N ILE A 434 14.79 35.16 -15.87
CA ILE A 434 14.53 34.38 -14.66
C ILE A 434 14.94 35.17 -13.41
N GLN A 435 13.99 35.55 -12.58
CA GLN A 435 14.23 36.23 -11.31
C GLN A 435 14.32 35.22 -10.16
N CYS A 436 15.38 35.28 -9.37
CA CYS A 436 15.58 34.40 -8.22
C CYS A 436 15.59 35.21 -6.92
N GLU A 437 14.64 34.96 -6.03
CA GLU A 437 14.51 35.57 -4.70
C GLU A 437 14.61 34.51 -3.63
N VAL A 438 15.48 34.73 -2.63
CA VAL A 438 15.66 33.82 -1.51
C VAL A 438 15.60 34.60 -0.21
N GLU A 439 14.66 34.23 0.68
CA GLU A 439 14.39 34.97 1.91
C GLU A 439 14.39 34.05 3.15
N GLY A 440 15.16 34.44 4.19
CA GLY A 440 15.08 33.81 5.52
C GLY A 440 15.53 32.36 5.58
N ILE A 441 16.36 31.90 4.63
CA ILE A 441 16.88 30.54 4.60
C ILE A 441 18.06 30.39 5.56
N PRO A 442 18.08 29.36 6.43
CA PRO A 442 19.22 29.08 7.31
C PRO A 442 20.49 28.74 6.52
N ASP A 443 21.66 29.15 7.06
CA ASP A 443 22.96 28.87 6.43
C ASP A 443 23.27 27.38 6.30
N HIS A 444 22.69 26.54 7.17
CA HIS A 444 22.86 25.09 7.14
C HIS A 444 21.50 24.37 7.00
N LEU A 445 21.23 23.87 5.82
CA LEU A 445 20.13 22.94 5.54
C LEU A 445 20.66 21.51 5.49
N PRO A 446 19.84 20.50 5.86
CA PRO A 446 20.19 19.11 5.59
C PRO A 446 20.49 18.90 4.11
N PRO A 447 21.56 18.17 3.75
CA PRO A 447 21.96 17.96 2.36
C PRO A 447 20.82 17.41 1.48
N ASP A 448 20.03 16.47 2.02
CA ASP A 448 18.90 15.87 1.31
C ASP A 448 17.79 16.89 0.99
N VAL A 449 17.53 17.83 1.91
CA VAL A 449 16.54 18.90 1.69
C VAL A 449 17.04 19.87 0.63
N SER A 450 18.32 20.25 0.71
CA SER A 450 18.96 21.15 -0.27
C SER A 450 18.94 20.54 -1.67
N LEU A 451 19.30 19.27 -1.79
CA LEU A 451 19.28 18.54 -3.06
C LEU A 451 17.86 18.39 -3.62
N CYS A 452 16.89 18.06 -2.77
CA CYS A 452 15.49 17.95 -3.18
C CYS A 452 14.97 19.27 -3.77
N LEU A 453 15.14 20.39 -3.06
CA LEU A 453 14.66 21.71 -3.53
C LEU A 453 15.42 22.17 -4.79
N PHE A 454 16.71 21.90 -4.88
CA PHE A 454 17.49 22.19 -6.08
C PHE A 454 16.96 21.42 -7.30
N ARG A 455 16.76 20.08 -7.18
CA ARG A 455 16.23 19.25 -8.26
C ARG A 455 14.79 19.60 -8.66
N VAL A 456 13.96 19.99 -7.69
CA VAL A 456 12.60 20.49 -7.98
C VAL A 456 12.67 21.78 -8.80
N THR A 457 13.58 22.69 -8.46
CA THR A 457 13.77 23.94 -9.22
C THR A 457 14.30 23.68 -10.62
N GLU A 458 15.31 22.83 -10.74
CA GLU A 458 15.90 22.42 -12.02
C GLU A 458 14.84 21.84 -12.97
N GLU A 459 14.09 20.85 -12.53
CA GLU A 459 13.03 20.20 -13.32
C GLU A 459 11.90 21.19 -13.69
N ALA A 460 11.51 22.04 -12.75
CA ALA A 460 10.47 23.03 -13.01
C ALA A 460 10.93 24.08 -14.03
N LEU A 461 12.14 24.59 -13.92
CA LEU A 461 12.70 25.55 -14.89
C LEU A 461 12.95 24.91 -16.26
N GLN A 462 13.38 23.63 -16.32
CA GLN A 462 13.47 22.90 -17.59
C GLN A 462 12.11 22.77 -18.27
N ASN A 463 11.04 22.50 -17.49
CA ASN A 463 9.67 22.51 -18.03
C ASN A 463 9.27 23.90 -18.58
N VAL A 464 9.67 24.99 -17.92
CA VAL A 464 9.46 26.34 -18.42
C VAL A 464 10.18 26.53 -19.74
N VAL A 465 11.45 26.21 -19.83
CA VAL A 465 12.27 26.37 -21.05
C VAL A 465 11.71 25.53 -22.22
N GLN A 466 11.35 24.27 -21.96
CA GLN A 466 10.95 23.34 -23.01
C GLN A 466 9.49 23.50 -23.49
N HIS A 467 8.60 23.94 -22.59
CA HIS A 467 7.16 23.81 -22.84
C HIS A 467 6.35 25.10 -22.71
N SER A 468 6.85 26.12 -21.97
CA SER A 468 6.00 27.26 -21.62
C SER A 468 5.92 28.36 -22.70
N GLN A 469 6.96 28.53 -23.50
CA GLN A 469 7.14 29.71 -24.37
C GLN A 469 7.09 31.05 -23.58
N ALA A 470 7.48 31.01 -22.32
CA ALA A 470 7.48 32.17 -21.44
C ALA A 470 8.60 33.16 -21.80
N ARG A 471 8.38 34.43 -21.48
CA ARG A 471 9.42 35.48 -21.52
C ARG A 471 10.01 35.77 -20.15
N ASN A 472 9.22 35.55 -19.11
CA ASN A 472 9.62 35.79 -17.75
C ASN A 472 9.28 34.57 -16.87
N ALA A 473 10.21 34.22 -15.98
CA ALA A 473 9.99 33.25 -14.93
C ALA A 473 10.51 33.79 -13.58
N SER A 474 9.97 33.27 -12.51
CA SER A 474 10.37 33.64 -11.15
C SER A 474 10.54 32.43 -10.28
N VAL A 475 11.60 32.43 -9.48
CA VAL A 475 11.87 31.44 -8.45
C VAL A 475 11.95 32.14 -7.10
N ARG A 476 11.10 31.76 -6.16
CA ARG A 476 11.11 32.30 -4.80
C ARG A 476 11.20 31.17 -3.80
N LEU A 477 12.27 31.19 -2.99
CA LEU A 477 12.47 30.28 -1.87
C LEU A 477 12.42 31.05 -0.57
N TYR A 478 11.54 30.65 0.37
CA TYR A 478 11.41 31.33 1.65
C TYR A 478 11.08 30.34 2.78
N ALA A 479 11.53 30.67 4.00
CA ALA A 479 11.25 29.89 5.19
C ALA A 479 10.02 30.45 5.92
N THR A 480 9.17 29.53 6.40
CA THR A 480 8.10 29.79 7.39
C THR A 480 8.48 29.14 8.72
N ALA A 481 7.65 29.26 9.76
CA ALA A 481 7.95 28.72 11.08
C ALA A 481 8.22 27.18 11.07
N ASP A 482 7.55 26.44 10.19
CA ASP A 482 7.55 24.97 10.14
C ASP A 482 7.94 24.37 8.78
N ARG A 483 8.14 25.20 7.74
CA ARG A 483 8.33 24.75 6.35
C ARG A 483 9.27 25.64 5.57
N LEU A 484 9.98 25.04 4.62
CA LEU A 484 10.56 25.73 3.48
C LEU A 484 9.56 25.70 2.33
N ARG A 485 9.31 26.84 1.73
CA ARG A 485 8.42 27.00 0.58
C ARG A 485 9.19 27.48 -0.64
N LEU A 486 8.96 26.78 -1.75
CA LEU A 486 9.52 27.08 -3.06
C LEU A 486 8.37 27.38 -4.01
N ARG A 487 8.38 28.58 -4.60
CA ARG A 487 7.41 28.98 -5.60
C ARG A 487 8.13 29.28 -6.91
N ILE A 488 7.67 28.65 -7.99
CA ILE A 488 8.20 28.85 -9.34
C ILE A 488 7.03 29.23 -10.24
N GLY A 489 7.13 30.34 -10.95
CA GLY A 489 6.08 30.83 -11.82
C GLY A 489 6.62 31.28 -13.17
N ASP A 490 5.84 31.09 -14.23
CA ASP A 490 6.10 31.57 -15.58
C ASP A 490 4.89 32.31 -16.17
N ASP A 491 5.13 33.15 -17.17
CA ASP A 491 4.11 33.90 -17.93
C ASP A 491 3.75 33.24 -19.29
N GLY A 492 4.02 31.93 -19.41
CA GLY A 492 3.88 31.25 -20.70
C GLY A 492 2.49 30.76 -21.07
N ALA A 493 2.42 29.78 -21.97
CA ALA A 493 1.16 29.28 -22.56
C ALA A 493 0.22 28.60 -21.54
N GLY A 494 0.75 28.06 -20.43
CA GLY A 494 -0.04 27.30 -19.47
C GLY A 494 -0.73 26.07 -20.07
N PHE A 495 -1.53 25.35 -19.26
CA PHE A 495 -2.26 24.15 -19.69
C PHE A 495 -3.59 23.96 -18.94
N GLN A 496 -4.51 23.15 -19.53
CA GLN A 496 -5.93 23.10 -19.12
C GLN A 496 -6.22 22.37 -17.80
N SER A 497 -5.34 21.52 -17.28
CA SER A 497 -5.60 20.78 -16.03
C SER A 497 -4.35 20.16 -15.43
N PRO A 498 -4.13 20.29 -14.11
CA PRO A 498 -3.10 19.54 -13.40
C PRO A 498 -3.24 18.01 -13.53
N ALA A 499 -4.45 17.50 -13.82
CA ALA A 499 -4.70 16.07 -14.06
C ALA A 499 -4.14 15.56 -15.39
N THR A 500 -3.93 16.45 -16.39
CA THR A 500 -3.26 16.14 -17.66
C THR A 500 -1.75 16.26 -17.61
N ALA A 501 -1.19 16.82 -16.55
CA ALA A 501 0.25 16.84 -16.26
C ALA A 501 0.77 15.42 -15.89
N LYS A 502 0.55 14.45 -16.79
CA LYS A 502 1.03 13.07 -16.68
C LYS A 502 2.49 12.90 -17.14
N GLY A 503 3.23 13.98 -17.34
CA GLY A 503 4.65 13.94 -17.68
C GLY A 503 5.47 13.33 -16.54
N LEU A 504 6.54 12.60 -16.90
CA LEU A 504 7.48 12.00 -15.95
C LEU A 504 8.09 13.05 -15.00
N GLY A 505 8.26 14.31 -15.43
CA GLY A 505 8.81 15.41 -14.65
C GLY A 505 7.99 15.76 -13.40
N PHE A 506 6.68 15.98 -13.54
CA PHE A 506 5.82 16.28 -12.39
C PHE A 506 5.67 15.09 -11.42
N ALA A 507 5.71 13.87 -11.94
CA ALA A 507 5.72 12.67 -11.12
C ALA A 507 7.01 12.58 -10.29
N SER A 508 8.16 12.88 -10.91
CA SER A 508 9.48 12.93 -10.25
C SER A 508 9.53 14.00 -9.16
N ILE A 509 9.04 15.22 -9.44
CA ILE A 509 8.97 16.31 -8.46
C ILE A 509 8.13 15.87 -7.24
N ARG A 510 6.93 15.34 -7.48
CA ARG A 510 6.04 14.90 -6.39
C ARG A 510 6.64 13.79 -5.55
N GLU A 511 7.30 12.81 -6.18
CA GLU A 511 7.92 11.70 -5.48
C GLU A 511 9.10 12.17 -4.60
N ARG A 512 9.94 13.09 -5.09
CA ARG A 512 11.05 13.68 -4.32
C ARG A 512 10.53 14.47 -3.12
N LEU A 513 9.49 15.27 -3.28
CA LEU A 513 8.88 16.02 -2.18
C LEU A 513 8.23 15.09 -1.15
N ASN A 514 7.50 14.07 -1.61
CA ASN A 514 6.89 13.07 -0.73
C ASN A 514 7.94 12.31 0.10
N ALA A 515 9.13 12.04 -0.46
CA ALA A 515 10.23 11.42 0.28
C ALA A 515 10.71 12.28 1.46
N MET A 516 10.54 13.61 1.34
CA MET A 516 10.85 14.59 2.41
C MET A 516 9.63 14.96 3.27
N ASN A 517 8.51 14.21 3.17
CA ASN A 517 7.21 14.54 3.78
C ASN A 517 6.68 15.93 3.36
N GLY A 518 7.05 16.39 2.19
CA GLY A 518 6.57 17.61 1.54
C GLY A 518 5.43 17.33 0.57
N ASP A 519 4.93 18.38 -0.08
CA ASP A 519 3.89 18.27 -1.11
C ASP A 519 4.04 19.41 -2.15
N ILE A 520 3.26 19.33 -3.23
CA ILE A 520 3.26 20.27 -4.35
C ILE A 520 1.85 20.61 -4.79
N GLU A 521 1.61 21.90 -5.04
CA GLU A 521 0.43 22.43 -5.70
C GLU A 521 0.82 23.07 -7.04
N ILE A 522 0.05 22.80 -8.10
CA ILE A 522 0.30 23.33 -9.43
C ILE A 522 -0.96 24.07 -9.89
N HIS A 523 -0.80 25.35 -10.20
CA HIS A 523 -1.84 26.21 -10.73
C HIS A 523 -1.46 26.60 -12.16
N SER A 524 -2.25 26.20 -13.16
CA SER A 524 -2.03 26.52 -14.56
C SER A 524 -3.35 26.76 -15.27
N ALA A 525 -3.35 27.72 -16.19
CA ALA A 525 -4.48 27.95 -17.07
C ALA A 525 -3.95 28.39 -18.45
N PRO A 526 -4.64 28.03 -19.56
CA PRO A 526 -4.23 28.42 -20.89
C PRO A 526 -4.08 29.93 -21.04
N GLY A 527 -2.93 30.39 -21.52
CA GLY A 527 -2.58 31.79 -21.70
C GLY A 527 -2.31 32.59 -20.41
N ARG A 528 -2.21 31.91 -19.24
CA ARG A 528 -1.92 32.56 -17.95
C ARG A 528 -0.67 32.05 -17.29
N GLY A 529 0.14 31.22 -17.98
CA GLY A 529 1.33 30.61 -17.45
C GLY A 529 1.05 29.51 -16.42
N THR A 530 2.10 29.12 -15.71
CA THR A 530 2.04 28.10 -14.66
C THR A 530 2.69 28.62 -13.38
N THR A 531 2.12 28.25 -12.24
CA THR A 531 2.71 28.47 -10.93
C THR A 531 2.77 27.13 -10.19
N LEU A 532 3.97 26.75 -9.74
CA LEU A 532 4.26 25.59 -8.95
C LEU A 532 4.62 26.07 -7.53
N GLU A 533 3.90 25.56 -6.52
CA GLU A 533 4.21 25.80 -5.11
C GLU A 533 4.53 24.47 -4.43
N ALA A 534 5.78 24.32 -4.00
CA ALA A 534 6.29 23.16 -3.28
C ALA A 534 6.67 23.54 -1.86
N TRP A 535 6.55 22.59 -0.93
CA TRP A 535 7.01 22.78 0.43
C TRP A 535 7.60 21.51 1.01
N VAL A 536 8.56 21.67 1.92
CA VAL A 536 9.08 20.58 2.75
C VAL A 536 9.05 21.00 4.21
N PRO A 537 8.74 20.08 5.16
CA PRO A 537 8.74 20.39 6.58
C PRO A 537 10.18 20.72 7.03
N PHE A 538 10.32 21.83 7.73
CA PHE A 538 11.60 22.29 8.26
C PHE A 538 11.37 23.04 9.56
N ARG A 539 11.94 22.55 10.67
CA ARG A 539 11.94 23.27 11.93
C ARG A 539 13.21 24.10 12.01
N SER A 540 13.07 25.40 11.83
CA SER A 540 14.21 26.34 12.00
C SER A 540 14.62 26.39 13.48
N PRO A 541 15.90 26.17 13.81
CA PRO A 541 16.39 26.35 15.17
C PRO A 541 16.39 27.84 15.62
N ALA A 542 16.19 28.78 14.70
CA ALA A 542 16.45 30.21 14.92
C ALA A 542 15.23 31.07 15.28
N LEU A 543 13.99 30.55 15.19
CA LEU A 543 12.77 31.35 15.50
C LEU A 543 12.34 31.27 16.97
N HIS A 544 13.15 30.66 17.85
CA HIS A 544 12.92 30.61 19.31
C HIS A 544 13.91 31.43 20.14
N ARG A 545 14.57 32.43 19.58
CA ARG A 545 15.34 33.38 20.38
C ARG A 545 14.97 34.82 20.07
N ASP A 546 14.35 35.40 21.07
CA ASP A 546 14.33 36.80 21.48
C ASP A 546 13.92 37.89 20.45
N SER A 547 12.74 38.42 20.68
CA SER A 547 12.42 39.82 20.51
C SER A 547 13.38 40.71 21.35
N GLY A 548 14.59 40.96 20.83
CA GLY A 548 15.53 41.90 21.36
C GLY A 548 16.04 42.82 20.22
N PRO A 549 16.11 44.16 20.40
CA PRO A 549 16.46 45.09 19.34
C PRO A 549 17.97 45.10 19.10
N GLY A 550 18.45 44.52 17.99
CA GLY A 550 19.86 44.56 17.67
C GLY A 550 20.38 43.75 16.50
N SER A 551 19.67 43.65 15.37
CA SER A 551 20.18 42.89 14.21
C SER A 551 20.22 43.66 12.87
N SER A 552 20.25 44.98 12.90
CA SER A 552 20.42 45.80 11.67
C SER A 552 21.85 45.80 11.07
N GLY A 553 22.82 45.17 11.74
CA GLY A 553 24.23 45.20 11.30
C GLY A 553 24.64 44.11 10.31
N LEU A 554 23.97 42.94 10.30
CA LEU A 554 24.39 41.78 9.49
C LEU A 554 23.84 41.81 8.05
N ILE A 555 22.72 42.45 7.84
CA ILE A 555 22.13 42.61 6.49
C ILE A 555 22.94 43.59 5.63
N MET A 556 23.59 44.55 6.29
CA MET A 556 24.46 45.53 5.60
C MET A 556 25.81 44.91 5.16
N ALA A 557 26.34 43.93 5.89
CA ALA A 557 27.58 43.23 5.52
C ALA A 557 27.41 42.29 4.30
N ALA A 558 26.31 41.63 4.18
CA ALA A 558 26.01 40.78 3.02
C ALA A 558 25.75 41.59 1.73
N ARG A 559 25.08 42.74 1.84
CA ARG A 559 24.87 43.66 0.72
C ARG A 559 26.19 44.31 0.22
N ASN A 560 27.12 44.56 1.10
CA ASN A 560 28.43 45.12 0.75
C ASN A 560 29.37 44.10 0.09
N ARG A 561 29.24 42.78 0.42
CA ARG A 561 30.01 41.74 -0.26
C ARG A 561 29.55 41.50 -1.69
N VAL A 562 28.27 41.54 -1.95
CA VAL A 562 27.70 41.41 -3.32
C VAL A 562 28.05 42.64 -4.18
N ARG A 563 28.14 43.82 -3.59
CA ARG A 563 28.59 45.05 -4.29
C ARG A 563 30.08 45.06 -4.60
N ALA A 564 30.93 44.48 -3.72
CA ALA A 564 32.37 44.35 -3.95
C ALA A 564 32.68 43.40 -5.12
N LEU A 565 31.96 42.29 -5.24
CA LEU A 565 32.10 41.33 -6.35
C LEU A 565 31.60 41.87 -7.71
N ARG A 566 30.68 42.85 -7.71
CA ARG A 566 30.29 43.58 -8.93
C ARG A 566 31.28 44.65 -9.35
N GLY A 567 31.97 45.27 -8.40
CA GLY A 567 32.97 46.33 -8.65
C GLY A 567 34.28 45.81 -9.27
N GLU A 568 34.67 44.58 -9.01
CA GLU A 568 35.89 43.98 -9.58
C GLU A 568 35.75 43.56 -11.03
N ARG A 569 34.51 43.27 -11.54
CA ARG A 569 34.28 42.97 -12.97
C ARG A 569 34.34 44.21 -13.87
N ASP A 570 34.01 45.40 -13.36
CA ASP A 570 34.05 46.64 -14.16
C ASP A 570 35.46 47.25 -14.27
N GLN A 571 36.44 46.77 -13.51
CA GLN A 571 37.86 47.22 -13.62
C GLN A 571 38.75 46.30 -14.46
N ALA A 572 38.30 45.08 -14.81
CA ALA A 572 39.04 44.16 -15.67
C ALA A 572 38.70 44.30 -17.16
N GLY A 573 37.80 45.23 -17.53
CA GLY A 573 37.32 45.49 -18.89
C GLY A 573 37.72 46.87 -19.45
N ARG A 574 38.78 47.52 -18.92
CA ARG A 574 39.36 48.71 -19.52
C ARG A 574 40.84 48.52 -19.77
#